data_f51b350323837c425cca1a91becb7fe3
#
_entry.id   f51b350323837c425cca1a91becb7fe3
#
_cell.length_a   1.000
_cell.length_b   1.000
_cell.length_c   1.000
_cell.angle_alpha   90.00
_cell.angle_beta   90.00
_cell.angle_gamma   90.00
#
_symmetry.space_group_name_H-M   'P 1'
#
loop_
_entity.id
_entity.type
_entity.pdbx_description
1 polymer ?
#
loop_
_entity_poly.entity_id
_entity_poly.type
_entity_poly.pdbx_seq_one_letter_code
_entity_poly.pdbx_strand_id
1 'polypeptide(L)'
;MITQTFWSTFEGEGLGMASADIAAAPVHSGKARVNKHKADWRGWKFMWPFAVVFVFVFIVPIVYAVYISFFKKQMIGGTKFVGFENYARLLGDGQFWSSVGRVALFTCVQVPIMLCLSALMALALDSMKLHGTRFFRISTFLPYAVPAVVSTLIWGFVYGAKYGLVGSLNDFLGTDIDVLAPSVLLASIGNIVTWEFTGYNMLIFYSSLSTIPHSLYEAASIDGASEWQI
;
A
#
# COMPACT_ATOMS: atom_id res chain seq x y z
N MET A 1 -35.97 -57.75 10.63
CA MET A 1 -37.04 -57.89 11.61
C MET A 1 -36.70 -57.11 12.89
N ILE A 2 -36.20 -55.85 12.77
CA ILE A 2 -35.92 -54.92 13.86
C ILE A 2 -35.99 -53.46 13.27
N THR A 3 -37.15 -53.06 12.75
CA THR A 3 -37.31 -51.67 12.27
C THR A 3 -38.77 -51.19 12.36
N GLN A 4 -39.65 -51.87 13.15
CA GLN A 4 -41.05 -51.43 13.30
C GLN A 4 -41.46 -51.07 14.71
N THR A 5 -40.55 -51.04 15.67
CA THR A 5 -40.92 -50.83 17.09
C THR A 5 -40.52 -49.44 17.60
N PHE A 6 -40.01 -48.56 16.76
CA PHE A 6 -39.54 -47.20 17.20
C PHE A 6 -40.57 -46.07 16.94
N TRP A 7 -41.58 -46.28 16.11
CA TRP A 7 -42.58 -45.25 15.74
C TRP A 7 -43.91 -45.32 16.46
N SER A 8 -44.16 -46.35 17.31
CA SER A 8 -45.41 -46.51 18.01
C SER A 8 -45.50 -45.84 19.39
N THR A 9 -44.46 -45.14 19.83
CA THR A 9 -44.43 -44.49 21.16
C THR A 9 -44.68 -42.97 21.10
N PHE A 10 -44.87 -42.38 19.90
CA PHE A 10 -45.06 -40.94 19.73
C PHE A 10 -46.51 -40.52 19.34
N GLU A 11 -47.44 -41.48 19.28
CA GLU A 11 -48.85 -41.15 18.97
C GLU A 11 -49.75 -41.31 20.21
N GLY A 12 -49.43 -40.69 21.31
CA GLY A 12 -50.25 -40.85 22.49
C GLY A 12 -50.16 -39.79 23.57
N GLU A 13 -49.78 -38.56 23.26
CA GLU A 13 -50.04 -37.47 24.24
C GLU A 13 -50.45 -36.20 23.54
N GLY A 14 -51.68 -35.93 23.75
CA GLY A 14 -52.57 -34.81 23.67
C GLY A 14 -52.07 -33.52 23.04
N LEU A 15 -52.73 -33.19 21.94
CA LEU A 15 -53.01 -31.80 21.53
C LEU A 15 -53.69 -31.07 22.70
N GLY A 16 -52.92 -30.65 23.68
CA GLY A 16 -53.32 -29.59 24.61
C GLY A 16 -52.93 -28.28 24.02
N MET A 17 -53.92 -27.57 23.47
CA MET A 17 -53.79 -26.17 23.07
C MET A 17 -53.36 -25.35 24.28
N ALA A 18 -52.10 -25.06 24.39
CA ALA A 18 -51.59 -23.93 25.16
C ALA A 18 -51.38 -22.78 24.15
N SER A 19 -52.41 -21.98 23.97
CA SER A 19 -52.29 -20.61 23.48
C SER A 19 -51.46 -19.84 24.51
N ALA A 20 -50.13 -20.02 24.43
CA ALA A 20 -49.23 -19.18 25.20
C ALA A 20 -49.31 -17.79 24.57
N ASP A 21 -49.95 -16.87 25.28
CA ASP A 21 -49.82 -15.45 25.11
C ASP A 21 -48.31 -15.14 24.93
N ILE A 22 -47.91 -14.87 23.68
CA ILE A 22 -46.65 -14.22 23.39
C ILE A 22 -46.85 -12.77 23.83
N ALA A 23 -46.83 -12.54 25.15
CA ALA A 23 -46.68 -11.23 25.71
C ALA A 23 -45.40 -10.64 25.11
N ALA A 24 -45.57 -9.71 24.18
CA ALA A 24 -44.49 -8.96 23.61
C ALA A 24 -43.64 -8.39 24.75
N ALA A 25 -42.46 -8.95 24.93
CA ALA A 25 -41.50 -8.42 25.88
C ALA A 25 -41.33 -6.93 25.59
N PRO A 26 -41.47 -6.03 26.58
CA PRO A 26 -41.29 -4.62 26.32
C PRO A 26 -39.90 -4.38 25.74
N VAL A 27 -39.88 -3.91 24.50
CA VAL A 27 -38.61 -3.39 23.88
C VAL A 27 -38.15 -2.26 24.78
N HIS A 28 -37.27 -2.57 25.69
CA HIS A 28 -36.55 -1.57 26.46
C HIS A 28 -35.71 -0.76 25.46
N SER A 29 -36.32 0.32 24.95
CA SER A 29 -35.64 1.43 24.33
C SER A 29 -34.77 2.10 25.41
N GLY A 30 -33.80 1.38 25.89
CA GLY A 30 -32.71 1.93 26.66
C GLY A 30 -31.95 2.86 25.73
N LYS A 31 -32.24 4.19 25.81
CA LYS A 31 -31.35 5.20 25.27
C LYS A 31 -29.97 4.85 25.76
N ALA A 32 -29.15 4.26 24.88
CA ALA A 32 -27.74 4.03 25.16
C ALA A 32 -27.19 5.40 25.56
N ARG A 33 -26.97 5.59 26.86
CA ARG A 33 -26.19 6.73 27.34
C ARG A 33 -24.85 6.60 26.67
N VAL A 34 -24.64 7.38 25.62
CA VAL A 34 -23.32 7.62 25.05
C VAL A 34 -22.54 8.27 26.21
N ASN A 35 -21.88 7.43 27.00
CA ASN A 35 -20.90 7.90 27.94
C ASN A 35 -19.88 8.66 27.08
N LYS A 36 -19.92 9.99 27.16
CA LYS A 36 -18.81 10.83 26.68
C LYS A 36 -17.59 10.29 27.40
N HIS A 37 -16.82 9.45 26.72
CA HIS A 37 -15.55 8.96 27.23
C HIS A 37 -14.73 10.19 27.62
N LYS A 38 -14.62 10.46 28.90
CA LYS A 38 -13.56 11.33 29.42
C LYS A 38 -12.29 10.75 28.84
N ALA A 39 -11.55 11.56 28.10
CA ALA A 39 -10.31 11.14 27.45
C ALA A 39 -9.48 10.34 28.49
N ASP A 40 -9.35 9.06 28.27
CA ASP A 40 -8.68 8.19 29.24
C ASP A 40 -7.17 8.33 29.03
N TRP A 41 -6.58 9.21 29.83
CA TRP A 41 -5.15 9.50 29.82
C TRP A 41 -4.28 8.30 30.22
N ARG A 42 -4.88 7.18 30.60
CA ARG A 42 -4.15 5.96 30.98
C ARG A 42 -3.32 5.41 29.79
N GLY A 43 -3.79 5.56 28.56
CA GLY A 43 -3.07 5.15 27.36
C GLY A 43 -1.76 5.93 27.14
N TRP A 44 -1.66 7.18 27.61
CA TRP A 44 -0.46 8.01 27.47
C TRP A 44 0.77 7.42 28.15
N LYS A 45 0.60 6.67 29.24
CA LYS A 45 1.71 6.00 29.92
C LYS A 45 2.43 4.96 29.05
N PHE A 46 1.74 4.42 28.07
CA PHE A 46 2.33 3.47 27.11
C PHE A 46 2.90 4.15 25.87
N MET A 47 2.38 5.34 25.54
CA MET A 47 2.79 6.07 24.33
C MET A 47 3.97 7.02 24.59
N TRP A 48 4.20 7.46 25.84
CA TRP A 48 5.20 8.47 26.10
C TRP A 48 6.64 8.08 25.71
N PRO A 49 7.13 6.82 25.88
CA PRO A 49 8.48 6.47 25.44
C PRO A 49 8.63 6.65 23.93
N PHE A 50 7.62 6.21 23.17
CA PHE A 50 7.57 6.44 21.73
C PHE A 50 7.52 7.94 21.40
N ALA A 51 6.69 8.71 22.10
CA ALA A 51 6.55 10.15 21.88
C ALA A 51 7.87 10.90 22.11
N VAL A 52 8.63 10.53 23.15
CA VAL A 52 9.95 11.11 23.40
C VAL A 52 10.90 10.83 22.25
N VAL A 53 11.02 9.56 21.83
CA VAL A 53 11.89 9.20 20.70
C VAL A 53 11.43 9.91 19.43
N PHE A 54 10.13 9.96 19.17
CA PHE A 54 9.56 10.66 18.02
C PHE A 54 9.91 12.14 18.00
N VAL A 55 9.76 12.82 19.14
CA VAL A 55 10.11 14.25 19.26
C VAL A 55 11.59 14.46 18.99
N PHE A 56 12.47 13.66 19.60
CA PHE A 56 13.92 13.82 19.42
C PHE A 56 14.40 13.50 18.02
N VAL A 57 13.85 12.45 17.39
CA VAL A 57 14.32 11.97 16.07
C VAL A 57 13.67 12.74 14.92
N PHE A 58 12.43 13.19 15.08
CA PHE A 58 11.69 13.85 13.99
C PHE A 58 11.46 15.33 14.27
N ILE A 59 10.88 15.70 15.41
CA ILE A 59 10.47 17.09 15.66
C ILE A 59 11.68 18.00 15.86
N VAL A 60 12.65 17.60 16.68
CA VAL A 60 13.84 18.43 16.93
C VAL A 60 14.62 18.73 15.64
N PRO A 61 14.95 17.76 14.76
CA PRO A 61 15.59 18.06 13.48
C PRO A 61 14.74 18.93 12.54
N ILE A 62 13.42 18.76 12.52
CA ILE A 62 12.53 19.62 11.71
C ILE A 62 12.57 21.05 12.21
N VAL A 63 12.43 21.28 13.52
CA VAL A 63 12.50 22.61 14.12
C VAL A 63 13.87 23.24 13.88
N TYR A 64 14.94 22.45 13.99
CA TYR A 64 16.29 22.91 13.69
C TYR A 64 16.44 23.26 12.21
N ALA A 65 15.91 22.46 11.28
CA ALA A 65 15.93 22.75 9.85
C ALA A 65 15.17 24.04 9.53
N VAL A 66 14.01 24.28 10.16
CA VAL A 66 13.27 25.53 10.04
C VAL A 66 14.08 26.71 10.58
N TYR A 67 14.73 26.52 11.74
CA TYR A 67 15.59 27.55 12.31
C TYR A 67 16.74 27.92 11.37
N ILE A 68 17.51 26.95 10.88
CA ILE A 68 18.65 27.23 9.98
C ILE A 68 18.22 27.78 8.62
N SER A 69 16.99 27.54 8.17
CA SER A 69 16.47 28.06 6.89
C SER A 69 16.40 29.59 6.84
N PHE A 70 16.34 30.24 8.00
CA PHE A 70 16.39 31.71 8.11
C PHE A 70 17.81 32.28 8.07
N PHE A 71 18.81 31.42 8.01
CA PHE A 71 20.21 31.83 7.97
C PHE A 71 20.85 31.48 6.64
N LYS A 72 21.85 32.25 6.24
CA LYS A 72 22.67 32.01 5.05
C LYS A 72 24.12 31.87 5.48
N LYS A 73 24.73 30.74 5.11
CA LYS A 73 26.16 30.54 5.30
C LYS A 73 26.91 31.24 4.17
N GLN A 74 27.78 32.16 4.50
CA GLN A 74 28.66 32.87 3.55
C GLN A 74 30.05 32.27 3.60
N MET A 75 30.74 32.26 2.47
CA MET A 75 32.15 31.78 2.41
C MET A 75 33.09 32.63 3.26
N ILE A 76 32.82 33.94 3.30
CA ILE A 76 33.56 34.93 4.12
C ILE A 76 32.52 35.64 4.97
N GLY A 77 32.69 35.61 6.31
CA GLY A 77 31.78 36.29 7.24
C GLY A 77 30.83 35.38 8.04
N GLY A 78 30.91 34.05 7.86
CA GLY A 78 30.17 33.09 8.69
C GLY A 78 28.68 32.98 8.35
N THR A 79 27.84 32.78 9.35
CA THR A 79 26.39 32.59 9.19
C THR A 79 25.66 33.89 9.52
N LYS A 80 24.87 34.41 8.57
CA LYS A 80 24.09 35.65 8.72
C LYS A 80 22.58 35.33 8.71
N PHE A 81 21.85 35.95 9.61
CA PHE A 81 20.38 35.90 9.58
C PHE A 81 19.85 36.69 8.40
N VAL A 82 19.06 36.07 7.54
CA VAL A 82 18.50 36.66 6.31
C VAL A 82 16.98 36.58 6.25
N GLY A 83 16.33 36.12 7.30
CA GLY A 83 14.88 36.01 7.37
C GLY A 83 14.33 35.17 6.21
N PHE A 84 13.41 35.71 5.44
CA PHE A 84 12.73 35.00 4.32
C PHE A 84 13.47 35.11 2.98
N GLU A 85 14.68 35.68 2.89
CA GLU A 85 15.41 35.84 1.63
C GLU A 85 15.64 34.50 0.91
N ASN A 86 15.94 33.44 1.67
CA ASN A 86 16.15 32.09 1.11
C ASN A 86 14.87 31.57 0.45
N TYR A 87 13.71 31.82 1.03
CA TYR A 87 12.41 31.43 0.48
C TYR A 87 12.05 32.24 -0.75
N ALA A 88 12.26 33.56 -0.72
CA ALA A 88 12.03 34.41 -1.87
C ALA A 88 12.89 33.98 -3.06
N ARG A 89 14.15 33.65 -2.83
CA ARG A 89 15.06 33.14 -3.86
C ARG A 89 14.57 31.82 -4.43
N LEU A 90 14.17 30.86 -3.57
CA LEU A 90 13.67 29.55 -3.97
C LEU A 90 12.40 29.67 -4.83
N LEU A 91 11.47 30.52 -4.42
CA LEU A 91 10.21 30.72 -5.16
C LEU A 91 10.43 31.42 -6.52
N GLY A 92 11.48 32.22 -6.65
CA GLY A 92 11.89 32.85 -7.91
C GLY A 92 12.77 31.94 -8.80
N ASP A 93 13.18 30.77 -8.33
CA ASP A 93 14.10 29.89 -9.06
C ASP A 93 13.35 29.00 -10.06
N GLY A 94 13.50 29.28 -11.35
CA GLY A 94 12.92 28.47 -12.44
C GLY A 94 13.43 27.03 -12.46
N GLN A 95 14.69 26.79 -12.03
CA GLN A 95 15.26 25.44 -11.91
C GLN A 95 14.53 24.63 -10.84
N PHE A 96 14.21 25.24 -9.72
CA PHE A 96 13.43 24.60 -8.66
C PHE A 96 12.07 24.13 -9.18
N TRP A 97 11.31 25.03 -9.82
CA TRP A 97 9.97 24.71 -10.33
C TRP A 97 9.99 23.67 -11.45
N SER A 98 10.99 23.70 -12.33
CA SER A 98 11.16 22.67 -13.36
C SER A 98 11.47 21.30 -12.75
N SER A 99 12.22 21.27 -11.65
CA SER A 99 12.51 20.03 -10.92
C SER A 99 11.28 19.49 -10.19
N VAL A 100 10.51 20.37 -9.54
CA VAL A 100 9.22 20.02 -8.92
C VAL A 100 8.25 19.46 -9.97
N GLY A 101 8.14 20.12 -11.12
CA GLY A 101 7.30 19.65 -12.23
C GLY A 101 7.69 18.25 -12.73
N ARG A 102 8.99 18.00 -12.89
CA ARG A 102 9.49 16.65 -13.28
C ARG A 102 9.16 15.58 -12.26
N VAL A 103 9.38 15.85 -10.97
CA VAL A 103 9.07 14.92 -9.91
C VAL A 103 7.55 14.68 -9.81
N ALA A 104 6.74 15.74 -9.92
CA ALA A 104 5.29 15.61 -9.93
C ALA A 104 4.80 14.76 -11.10
N LEU A 105 5.28 15.04 -12.31
CA LEU A 105 4.95 14.26 -13.52
C LEU A 105 5.37 12.80 -13.35
N PHE A 106 6.60 12.56 -12.90
CA PHE A 106 7.09 11.21 -12.62
C PHE A 106 6.17 10.46 -11.64
N THR A 107 5.83 11.08 -10.52
CA THR A 107 4.96 10.48 -9.52
C THR A 107 3.56 10.18 -10.06
N CYS A 108 2.96 11.14 -10.77
CA CYS A 108 1.62 11.00 -11.36
C CYS A 108 1.54 9.89 -12.42
N VAL A 109 2.62 9.59 -13.11
CA VAL A 109 2.66 8.53 -14.13
C VAL A 109 3.11 7.20 -13.50
N GLN A 110 4.21 7.22 -12.75
CA GLN A 110 4.86 6.04 -12.21
C GLN A 110 4.01 5.31 -11.17
N VAL A 111 3.41 6.05 -10.22
CA VAL A 111 2.65 5.42 -9.14
C VAL A 111 1.40 4.69 -9.66
N PRO A 112 0.56 5.29 -10.53
CA PRO A 112 -0.57 4.55 -11.12
C PRO A 112 -0.13 3.32 -11.92
N ILE A 113 0.91 3.41 -12.75
CA ILE A 113 1.42 2.27 -13.52
C ILE A 113 1.79 1.12 -12.58
N MET A 114 2.61 1.42 -11.56
CA MET A 114 3.07 0.43 -10.59
C MET A 114 1.90 -0.20 -9.81
N LEU A 115 0.95 0.62 -9.35
CA LEU A 115 -0.21 0.13 -8.60
C LEU A 115 -1.14 -0.71 -9.49
N CYS A 116 -1.39 -0.29 -10.73
CA CYS A 116 -2.19 -1.07 -11.67
C CYS A 116 -1.55 -2.44 -11.96
N LEU A 117 -0.23 -2.47 -12.22
CA LEU A 117 0.49 -3.74 -12.41
C LEU A 117 0.40 -4.63 -11.16
N SER A 118 0.58 -4.04 -9.99
CA SER A 118 0.49 -4.76 -8.71
C SER A 118 -0.91 -5.34 -8.48
N ALA A 119 -1.95 -4.55 -8.74
CA ALA A 119 -3.34 -4.98 -8.60
C ALA A 119 -3.68 -6.09 -9.61
N LEU A 120 -3.27 -5.95 -10.87
CA LEU A 120 -3.47 -6.99 -11.89
C LEU A 120 -2.78 -8.31 -11.50
N MET A 121 -1.55 -8.23 -10.97
CA MET A 121 -0.84 -9.42 -10.49
C MET A 121 -1.52 -10.04 -9.27
N ALA A 122 -2.03 -9.24 -8.33
CA ALA A 122 -2.76 -9.72 -7.17
C ALA A 122 -4.05 -10.44 -7.57
N LEU A 123 -4.84 -9.83 -8.46
CA LEU A 123 -6.06 -10.43 -9.02
C LEU A 123 -5.77 -11.73 -9.77
N ALA A 124 -4.70 -11.75 -10.58
CA ALA A 124 -4.30 -12.96 -11.29
C ALA A 124 -3.92 -14.09 -10.33
N LEU A 125 -3.24 -13.78 -9.23
CA LEU A 125 -2.88 -14.78 -8.22
C LEU A 125 -4.06 -15.24 -7.37
N ASP A 126 -5.06 -14.38 -7.18
CA ASP A 126 -6.28 -14.70 -6.42
C ASP A 126 -7.25 -15.54 -7.26
N SER A 127 -7.49 -15.14 -8.51
CA SER A 127 -8.42 -15.79 -9.43
C SER A 127 -7.95 -17.16 -9.93
N MET A 128 -6.64 -17.36 -10.02
CA MET A 128 -6.09 -18.60 -10.58
C MET A 128 -5.84 -19.61 -9.45
N LYS A 129 -6.51 -20.75 -9.52
CA LYS A 129 -6.18 -21.97 -8.73
C LYS A 129 -4.83 -22.55 -9.19
N LEU A 130 -3.82 -21.71 -9.30
CA LEU A 130 -2.50 -22.08 -9.81
C LEU A 130 -1.78 -22.97 -8.79
N HIS A 131 -1.33 -24.11 -9.29
CA HIS A 131 -0.30 -24.86 -8.59
C HIS A 131 0.98 -24.01 -8.55
N GLY A 132 1.46 -23.67 -7.34
CA GLY A 132 2.68 -22.87 -7.18
C GLY A 132 2.51 -21.37 -6.90
N THR A 133 1.32 -20.90 -6.54
CA THR A 133 1.05 -19.50 -6.15
C THR A 133 2.09 -18.96 -5.15
N ARG A 134 2.56 -19.83 -4.23
CA ARG A 134 3.60 -19.48 -3.26
C ARG A 134 4.93 -19.12 -3.95
N PHE A 135 5.31 -19.87 -4.97
CA PHE A 135 6.54 -19.59 -5.72
C PHE A 135 6.44 -18.24 -6.44
N PHE A 136 5.33 -17.97 -7.13
CA PHE A 136 5.14 -16.70 -7.83
C PHE A 136 5.13 -15.50 -6.86
N ARG A 137 4.49 -15.62 -5.70
CA ARG A 137 4.51 -14.56 -4.67
C ARG A 137 5.93 -14.26 -4.19
N ILE A 138 6.70 -15.31 -3.89
CA ILE A 138 8.08 -15.13 -3.42
C ILE A 138 8.96 -14.52 -4.51
N SER A 139 8.88 -15.03 -5.73
CA SER A 139 9.68 -14.55 -6.85
C SER A 139 9.39 -13.09 -7.21
N THR A 140 8.13 -12.69 -7.16
CA THR A 140 7.74 -11.30 -7.44
C THR A 140 8.10 -10.34 -6.30
N PHE A 141 8.11 -10.84 -5.05
CA PHE A 141 8.50 -10.04 -3.89
C PHE A 141 10.03 -9.93 -3.74
N LEU A 142 10.79 -10.88 -4.28
CA LEU A 142 12.25 -10.95 -4.12
C LEU A 142 13.00 -9.66 -4.48
N PRO A 143 12.66 -8.92 -5.56
CA PRO A 143 13.27 -7.63 -5.87
C PRO A 143 13.24 -6.63 -4.71
N TYR A 144 12.13 -6.53 -4.01
CA TYR A 144 11.99 -5.63 -2.86
C TYR A 144 12.94 -5.97 -1.71
N ALA A 145 13.31 -7.23 -1.56
CA ALA A 145 14.24 -7.69 -0.54
C ALA A 145 15.72 -7.40 -0.89
N VAL A 146 15.99 -6.99 -2.13
CA VAL A 146 17.36 -6.64 -2.57
C VAL A 146 17.74 -5.27 -2.02
N PRO A 147 18.90 -5.13 -1.33
CA PRO A 147 19.36 -3.81 -0.89
C PRO A 147 19.52 -2.82 -2.05
N ALA A 148 19.08 -1.58 -1.88
CA ALA A 148 19.06 -0.55 -2.93
C ALA A 148 20.41 -0.35 -3.63
N VAL A 149 21.53 -0.46 -2.90
CA VAL A 149 22.88 -0.37 -3.48
C VAL A 149 23.13 -1.51 -4.47
N VAL A 150 22.69 -2.73 -4.13
CA VAL A 150 22.84 -3.90 -5.00
C VAL A 150 21.93 -3.77 -6.22
N SER A 151 20.68 -3.34 -6.04
CA SER A 151 19.75 -3.04 -7.14
C SER A 151 20.35 -2.05 -8.12
N THR A 152 20.95 -0.96 -7.62
CA THR A 152 21.59 0.06 -8.46
C THR A 152 22.74 -0.51 -9.27
N LEU A 153 23.56 -1.39 -8.69
CA LEU A 153 24.68 -2.04 -9.40
C LEU A 153 24.16 -3.02 -10.47
N ILE A 154 23.13 -3.81 -10.15
CA ILE A 154 22.50 -4.73 -11.11
C ILE A 154 21.97 -3.96 -12.32
N TRP A 155 21.16 -2.93 -12.07
CA TRP A 155 20.56 -2.14 -13.15
C TRP A 155 21.60 -1.27 -13.89
N GLY A 156 22.62 -0.78 -13.19
CA GLY A 156 23.76 -0.11 -13.83
C GLY A 156 24.48 -1.01 -14.84
N PHE A 157 24.63 -2.31 -14.50
CA PHE A 157 25.15 -3.29 -15.43
C PHE A 157 24.18 -3.61 -16.58
N VAL A 158 22.90 -3.87 -16.25
CA VAL A 158 21.85 -4.18 -17.24
C VAL A 158 21.71 -3.08 -18.29
N TYR A 159 21.74 -1.82 -17.84
CA TYR A 159 21.61 -0.64 -18.71
C TYR A 159 22.92 -0.23 -19.39
N GLY A 160 24.01 -0.86 -19.03
CA GLY A 160 25.34 -0.54 -19.58
C GLY A 160 25.35 -0.68 -21.11
N ALA A 161 25.73 0.40 -21.80
CA ALA A 161 25.72 0.46 -23.27
C ALA A 161 26.75 -0.48 -23.91
N LYS A 162 27.77 -0.91 -23.18
CA LYS A 162 28.92 -1.66 -23.74
C LYS A 162 28.98 -3.12 -23.31
N TYR A 163 28.60 -3.43 -22.08
CA TYR A 163 28.74 -4.76 -21.47
C TYR A 163 27.45 -5.28 -20.84
N GLY A 164 26.38 -4.49 -20.91
CA GLY A 164 25.11 -4.82 -20.32
C GLY A 164 24.15 -5.49 -21.30
N LEU A 165 22.97 -5.85 -20.78
CA LEU A 165 21.91 -6.43 -21.61
C LEU A 165 21.48 -5.47 -22.73
N VAL A 166 21.38 -4.17 -22.45
CA VAL A 166 21.03 -3.13 -23.43
C VAL A 166 22.08 -3.02 -24.50
N GLY A 167 23.38 -3.04 -24.14
CA GLY A 167 24.48 -3.02 -25.10
C GLY A 167 24.45 -4.25 -26.02
N SER A 168 24.30 -5.45 -25.45
CA SER A 168 24.21 -6.68 -26.25
C SER A 168 22.99 -6.69 -27.17
N LEU A 169 21.86 -6.11 -26.74
CA LEU A 169 20.67 -5.98 -27.56
C LEU A 169 20.88 -4.96 -28.70
N ASN A 170 21.55 -3.86 -28.44
CA ASN A 170 21.93 -2.88 -29.45
C ASN A 170 22.83 -3.49 -30.53
N ASP A 171 23.82 -4.27 -30.12
CA ASP A 171 24.72 -4.96 -31.06
C ASP A 171 23.96 -5.98 -31.92
N PHE A 172 23.00 -6.71 -31.32
CA PHE A 172 22.20 -7.70 -32.04
C PHE A 172 21.20 -7.06 -33.02
N LEU A 173 20.58 -5.93 -32.62
CA LEU A 173 19.55 -5.24 -33.43
C LEU A 173 20.15 -4.18 -34.37
N GLY A 174 21.45 -3.87 -34.26
CA GLY A 174 22.08 -2.78 -35.01
C GLY A 174 21.54 -1.40 -34.60
N THR A 175 21.15 -1.23 -33.33
CA THR A 175 20.62 0.01 -32.77
C THR A 175 21.65 0.64 -31.82
N ASP A 176 21.45 1.94 -31.52
CA ASP A 176 22.27 2.67 -30.52
C ASP A 176 21.32 3.35 -29.52
N ILE A 177 20.60 2.53 -28.75
CA ILE A 177 19.65 3.01 -27.75
C ILE A 177 20.39 3.22 -26.43
N ASP A 178 20.49 4.47 -25.97
CA ASP A 178 21.00 4.83 -24.66
C ASP A 178 19.82 5.07 -23.69
N VAL A 179 19.51 4.07 -22.87
CA VAL A 179 18.46 4.14 -21.85
C VAL A 179 18.82 5.04 -20.66
N LEU A 180 20.06 5.49 -20.56
CA LEU A 180 20.53 6.43 -19.53
C LEU A 180 20.60 7.88 -20.07
N ALA A 181 20.25 8.08 -21.33
CA ALA A 181 20.15 9.44 -21.90
C ALA A 181 19.15 10.31 -21.10
N PRO A 182 19.43 11.62 -20.94
CA PRO A 182 18.58 12.54 -20.15
C PRO A 182 17.10 12.54 -20.56
N SER A 183 16.80 12.24 -21.83
CA SER A 183 15.43 12.22 -22.37
C SER A 183 14.60 11.03 -21.87
N VAL A 184 15.23 9.90 -21.60
CA VAL A 184 14.57 8.64 -21.18
C VAL A 184 14.93 8.20 -19.75
N LEU A 185 15.83 8.89 -19.10
CA LEU A 185 16.33 8.55 -17.77
C LEU A 185 15.21 8.34 -16.74
N LEU A 186 14.17 9.20 -16.76
CA LEU A 186 13.03 9.05 -15.85
C LEU A 186 12.25 7.75 -16.10
N ALA A 187 12.10 7.33 -17.36
CA ALA A 187 11.47 6.06 -17.69
C ALA A 187 12.32 4.87 -17.19
N SER A 188 13.64 4.95 -17.33
CA SER A 188 14.57 3.92 -16.84
C SER A 188 14.54 3.82 -15.31
N ILE A 189 14.51 4.93 -14.60
CA ILE A 189 14.31 4.96 -13.14
C ILE A 189 12.93 4.39 -12.80
N GLY A 190 11.89 4.76 -13.54
CA GLY A 190 10.55 4.24 -13.36
C GLY A 190 10.48 2.70 -13.50
N ASN A 191 11.22 2.15 -14.46
CA ASN A 191 11.32 0.70 -14.61
C ASN A 191 11.96 0.04 -13.37
N ILE A 192 13.03 0.61 -12.82
CA ILE A 192 13.67 0.11 -11.60
C ILE A 192 12.69 0.14 -10.42
N VAL A 193 12.00 1.28 -10.23
CA VAL A 193 11.00 1.45 -9.16
C VAL A 193 9.84 0.45 -9.33
N THR A 194 9.37 0.25 -10.56
CA THR A 194 8.33 -0.75 -10.85
C THR A 194 8.81 -2.15 -10.50
N TRP A 195 10.00 -2.54 -10.94
CA TRP A 195 10.58 -3.85 -10.65
C TRP A 195 10.73 -4.09 -9.14
N GLU A 196 11.20 -3.09 -8.40
CA GLU A 196 11.45 -3.19 -6.96
C GLU A 196 10.15 -3.26 -6.14
N PHE A 197 9.18 -2.40 -6.44
CA PHE A 197 8.02 -2.20 -5.57
C PHE A 197 6.73 -2.90 -6.01
N THR A 198 6.63 -3.37 -7.25
CA THR A 198 5.41 -4.04 -7.74
C THR A 198 5.05 -5.26 -6.90
N GLY A 199 6.04 -6.09 -6.55
CA GLY A 199 5.80 -7.30 -5.76
C GLY A 199 5.38 -7.01 -4.32
N TYR A 200 5.93 -5.98 -3.71
CA TYR A 200 5.50 -5.51 -2.39
C TYR A 200 4.05 -5.04 -2.39
N ASN A 201 3.70 -4.17 -3.33
CA ASN A 201 2.32 -3.67 -3.46
C ASN A 201 1.34 -4.79 -3.84
N MET A 202 1.76 -5.72 -4.70
CA MET A 202 0.98 -6.91 -5.05
C MET A 202 0.62 -7.74 -3.82
N LEU A 203 1.55 -7.95 -2.88
CA LEU A 203 1.26 -8.67 -1.64
C LEU A 203 0.26 -7.94 -0.74
N ILE A 204 0.30 -6.61 -0.69
CA ILE A 204 -0.68 -5.81 0.05
C ILE A 204 -2.08 -5.99 -0.55
N PHE A 205 -2.21 -5.85 -1.88
CA PHE A 205 -3.49 -6.07 -2.56
C PHE A 205 -3.99 -7.50 -2.38
N TYR A 206 -3.12 -8.50 -2.57
CA TYR A 206 -3.47 -9.90 -2.38
C TYR A 206 -3.95 -10.19 -0.94
N SER A 207 -3.26 -9.65 0.06
CA SER A 207 -3.71 -9.77 1.46
C SER A 207 -5.08 -9.17 1.68
N SER A 208 -5.37 -8.02 1.08
CA SER A 208 -6.68 -7.37 1.18
C SER A 208 -7.78 -8.21 0.51
N LEU A 209 -7.52 -8.74 -0.69
CA LEU A 209 -8.45 -9.63 -1.39
C LEU A 209 -8.75 -10.89 -0.58
N SER A 210 -7.74 -11.52 0.01
CA SER A 210 -7.89 -12.74 0.80
C SER A 210 -8.70 -12.56 2.11
N THR A 211 -8.97 -11.32 2.53
CA THR A 211 -9.83 -11.04 3.70
C THR A 211 -11.32 -10.98 3.35
N ILE A 212 -11.67 -10.94 2.07
CA ILE A 212 -13.07 -10.88 1.61
C ILE A 212 -13.69 -12.27 1.76
N PRO A 213 -14.79 -12.41 2.57
CA PRO A 213 -15.45 -13.69 2.74
C PRO A 213 -16.05 -14.20 1.42
N HIS A 214 -15.85 -15.49 1.13
CA HIS A 214 -16.41 -16.14 -0.08
C HIS A 214 -17.92 -15.99 -0.21
N SER A 215 -18.63 -15.91 0.92
CA SER A 215 -20.09 -15.71 0.94
C SER A 215 -20.56 -14.41 0.26
N LEU A 216 -19.71 -13.39 0.19
CA LEU A 216 -20.03 -12.14 -0.53
C LEU A 216 -20.00 -12.37 -2.04
N TYR A 217 -19.07 -13.14 -2.54
CA TYR A 217 -19.01 -13.52 -3.97
C TYR A 217 -20.20 -14.39 -4.36
N GLU A 218 -20.56 -15.35 -3.51
CA GLU A 218 -21.75 -16.21 -3.71
C GLU A 218 -23.03 -15.39 -3.73
N ALA A 219 -23.23 -14.47 -2.79
CA ALA A 219 -24.38 -13.58 -2.76
C ALA A 219 -24.46 -12.72 -4.02
N ALA A 220 -23.36 -12.09 -4.45
CA ALA A 220 -23.33 -11.27 -5.66
C ALA A 220 -23.67 -12.10 -6.91
N SER A 221 -23.22 -13.36 -7.00
CA SER A 221 -23.54 -14.24 -8.12
C SER A 221 -25.03 -14.64 -8.14
N ILE A 222 -25.65 -14.82 -6.97
CA ILE A 222 -27.09 -15.07 -6.85
C ILE A 222 -27.89 -13.84 -7.28
N ASP A 223 -27.41 -12.63 -6.97
CA ASP A 223 -28.01 -11.36 -7.38
C ASP A 223 -27.81 -11.06 -8.88
N GLY A 224 -27.14 -11.94 -9.62
CA GLY A 224 -26.93 -11.83 -11.08
C GLY A 224 -25.79 -10.91 -11.49
N ALA A 225 -24.87 -10.60 -10.59
CA ALA A 225 -23.65 -9.85 -10.92
C ALA A 225 -22.76 -10.64 -11.88
N SER A 226 -22.20 -9.96 -12.88
CA SER A 226 -21.22 -10.56 -13.80
C SER A 226 -19.84 -10.66 -13.10
N GLU A 227 -18.95 -11.51 -13.63
CA GLU A 227 -17.57 -11.67 -13.10
C GLU A 227 -16.76 -10.35 -13.02
N TRP A 228 -17.15 -9.33 -13.80
CA TRP A 228 -16.55 -7.99 -13.75
C TRP A 228 -17.14 -7.05 -12.70
N GLN A 229 -18.27 -7.45 -12.13
CA GLN A 229 -18.98 -6.68 -11.09
C GLN A 229 -18.72 -7.25 -9.68
N ILE A 230 -18.18 -8.42 -9.61
CA ILE A 230 -17.74 -9.13 -8.42
C ILE A 230 -16.24 -8.86 -8.18
#